data_527e618eb68a6f367adad2c183c88f97
#
_entry.id   527e618eb68a6f367adad2c183c88f97
#
_cell.length_a   1.000
_cell.length_b   1.000
_cell.length_c   1.000
_cell.angle_alpha   90.00
_cell.angle_beta   90.00
_cell.angle_gamma   90.00
#
_symmetry.space_group_name_H-M   'P 1'
#
loop_
_entity.id
_entity.type
_entity.pdbx_description
1 polymer ?
#
loop_
_entity_poly.entity_id
_entity_poly.type
_entity_poly.pdbx_seq_one_letter_code
_entity_poly.pdbx_strand_id
1 'polypeptide(L)'
;MTSATQSEAVRLDVTVDVPVEHAFRVFTEQFGEIKPREHNLLGAEEVVETVVETRVGGHIYDRGESGTVCRWARVLVFEPPRRFVISWDISPTWQLETDPSRASEVEVSFVAETSDRTRVELEHRHLERHGEGWESVRDGVADPGGWPLYLQRYVEAIG
;
A
#
# COMPACT_ATOMS: atom_id res chain seq x y z
N MET A 1 8.00 24.75 13.85
CA MET A 1 7.17 23.58 13.99
C MET A 1 7.38 22.56 12.91
N THR A 2 8.55 22.16 12.84
CA THR A 2 8.93 21.20 11.84
C THR A 2 8.23 19.85 11.99
N SER A 3 7.79 19.55 13.21
CA SER A 3 7.18 18.26 13.47
C SER A 3 5.80 18.09 12.83
N ALA A 4 5.22 19.17 12.31
CA ALA A 4 3.89 19.09 11.70
C ALA A 4 3.85 18.07 10.56
N THR A 5 4.89 18.04 9.70
CA THR A 5 4.96 17.11 8.60
C THR A 5 4.94 15.66 9.08
N GLN A 6 5.70 15.36 10.13
CA GLN A 6 5.74 14.02 10.67
C GLN A 6 4.42 13.61 11.30
N SER A 7 3.73 14.56 11.94
CA SER A 7 2.45 14.26 12.57
C SER A 7 1.34 13.99 11.55
N GLU A 8 1.57 14.31 10.28
CA GLU A 8 0.58 14.08 9.23
C GLU A 8 0.70 12.70 8.61
N ALA A 9 1.72 11.93 8.93
CA ALA A 9 1.84 10.57 8.42
C ALA A 9 0.70 9.71 8.97
N VAL A 10 0.23 8.78 8.15
CA VAL A 10 -0.82 7.84 8.54
C VAL A 10 -0.13 6.57 9.03
N ARG A 11 -0.40 6.18 10.27
CA ARG A 11 0.23 5.01 10.89
C ARG A 11 -0.83 4.07 11.43
N LEU A 12 -0.66 2.77 11.12
CA LEU A 12 -1.53 1.72 11.61
C LEU A 12 -0.68 0.49 11.88
N ASP A 13 -1.20 -0.41 12.71
CA ASP A 13 -0.58 -1.71 12.88
C ASP A 13 -1.65 -2.77 13.13
N VAL A 14 -1.26 -4.02 12.85
CA VAL A 14 -2.08 -5.19 13.18
C VAL A 14 -1.13 -6.29 13.61
N THR A 15 -1.64 -7.25 14.38
CA THR A 15 -0.90 -8.43 14.76
C THR A 15 -1.56 -9.64 14.11
N VAL A 16 -0.73 -10.52 13.54
CA VAL A 16 -1.21 -11.73 12.88
C VAL A 16 -0.52 -12.94 13.52
N ASP A 17 -1.25 -14.04 13.64
CA ASP A 17 -0.78 -15.23 14.36
C ASP A 17 -0.12 -16.22 13.40
N VAL A 18 0.91 -15.75 12.70
CA VAL A 18 1.71 -16.55 11.76
C VAL A 18 3.16 -16.09 11.84
N PRO A 19 4.11 -16.95 11.41
CA PRO A 19 5.52 -16.55 11.34
C PRO A 19 5.74 -15.37 10.41
N VAL A 20 6.82 -14.63 10.64
CA VAL A 20 7.11 -13.39 9.89
C VAL A 20 7.25 -13.64 8.39
N GLU A 21 7.82 -14.78 8.00
CA GLU A 21 7.94 -15.12 6.57
C GLU A 21 6.59 -15.28 5.91
N HIS A 22 5.67 -15.92 6.59
CA HIS A 22 4.31 -16.10 6.08
C HIS A 22 3.58 -14.77 6.01
N ALA A 23 3.71 -13.95 7.06
CA ALA A 23 3.08 -12.64 7.11
C ALA A 23 3.53 -11.76 5.94
N PHE A 24 4.82 -11.74 5.66
CA PHE A 24 5.38 -10.97 4.55
C PHE A 24 4.87 -11.49 3.21
N ARG A 25 4.87 -12.81 3.05
CA ARG A 25 4.47 -13.44 1.78
C ARG A 25 3.02 -13.16 1.43
N VAL A 26 2.13 -13.25 2.41
CA VAL A 26 0.71 -12.98 2.15
C VAL A 26 0.50 -11.54 1.74
N PHE A 27 1.16 -10.59 2.40
CA PHE A 27 0.99 -9.17 2.06
C PHE A 27 1.46 -8.89 0.64
N THR A 28 2.62 -9.43 0.25
CA THR A 28 3.22 -9.09 -1.04
C THR A 28 2.68 -9.94 -2.19
N GLU A 29 2.38 -11.22 -1.95
CA GLU A 29 1.96 -12.12 -3.02
C GLU A 29 0.45 -12.21 -3.17
N GLN A 30 -0.30 -11.88 -2.13
CA GLN A 30 -1.76 -11.94 -2.17
C GLN A 30 -2.40 -10.56 -2.02
N PHE A 31 -1.67 -9.52 -2.38
CA PHE A 31 -2.15 -8.15 -2.24
C PHE A 31 -3.44 -7.92 -3.05
N GLY A 32 -3.62 -8.64 -4.14
CA GLY A 32 -4.84 -8.55 -4.95
C GLY A 32 -6.10 -9.00 -4.21
N GLU A 33 -5.95 -9.81 -3.15
CA GLU A 33 -7.08 -10.22 -2.32
C GLU A 33 -7.33 -9.23 -1.18
N ILE A 34 -6.38 -8.35 -0.93
CA ILE A 34 -6.46 -7.34 0.12
C ILE A 34 -7.07 -6.06 -0.40
N LYS A 35 -6.64 -5.64 -1.59
CA LYS A 35 -7.08 -4.38 -2.19
C LYS A 35 -8.49 -4.53 -2.77
N PRO A 36 -9.43 -3.65 -2.39
CA PRO A 36 -10.75 -3.64 -3.03
C PRO A 36 -10.62 -3.36 -4.52
N ARG A 37 -11.29 -4.16 -5.36
CA ARG A 37 -11.17 -4.02 -6.80
C ARG A 37 -11.78 -2.74 -7.34
N GLU A 38 -12.74 -2.19 -6.63
CA GLU A 38 -13.36 -0.92 -7.01
C GLU A 38 -12.41 0.27 -6.79
N HIS A 39 -11.32 0.09 -6.01
CA HIS A 39 -10.31 1.12 -5.82
C HIS A 39 -9.28 1.02 -6.93
N ASN A 40 -9.61 1.56 -8.10
CA ASN A 40 -8.70 1.48 -9.25
C ASN A 40 -8.81 2.74 -10.12
N LEU A 41 -7.87 2.89 -11.04
CA LEU A 41 -7.81 4.02 -11.95
C LEU A 41 -8.12 3.62 -13.40
N LEU A 42 -8.76 2.46 -13.61
CA LEU A 42 -9.05 1.94 -14.95
C LEU A 42 -10.35 2.49 -15.53
N GLY A 43 -11.06 3.31 -14.77
CA GLY A 43 -12.32 3.87 -15.24
C GLY A 43 -13.47 2.88 -15.15
N ALA A 44 -14.20 2.69 -16.25
CA ALA A 44 -15.37 1.82 -16.26
C ALA A 44 -15.03 0.33 -16.33
N GLU A 45 -13.78 0.01 -16.56
CA GLU A 45 -13.33 -1.37 -16.72
C GLU A 45 -13.16 -2.04 -15.36
N GLU A 46 -13.52 -3.30 -15.26
CA GLU A 46 -13.34 -4.05 -14.02
C GLU A 46 -11.91 -4.57 -13.91
N VAL A 47 -11.38 -4.53 -12.69
CA VAL A 47 -10.05 -5.09 -12.40
C VAL A 47 -10.19 -6.60 -12.27
N VAL A 48 -9.40 -7.34 -13.04
CA VAL A 48 -9.38 -8.80 -12.95
C VAL A 48 -8.26 -9.31 -12.06
N GLU A 49 -7.19 -8.53 -11.89
CA GLU A 49 -6.15 -8.87 -10.92
C GLU A 49 -5.32 -7.64 -10.56
N THR A 50 -4.76 -7.69 -9.35
CA THR A 50 -3.75 -6.72 -8.89
C THR A 50 -2.48 -7.51 -8.59
N VAL A 51 -1.37 -7.08 -9.17
CA VAL A 51 -0.10 -7.81 -9.09
C VAL A 51 0.96 -6.93 -8.44
N VAL A 52 1.71 -7.51 -7.50
CA VAL A 52 2.93 -6.89 -6.96
C VAL A 52 4.12 -7.59 -7.60
N GLU A 53 4.93 -6.82 -8.32
CA GLU A 53 6.20 -7.35 -8.82
C GLU A 53 7.19 -7.30 -7.66
N THR A 54 7.61 -8.47 -7.20
CA THR A 54 8.32 -8.62 -5.93
C THR A 54 9.82 -8.39 -6.08
N ARG A 55 10.19 -7.16 -6.48
CA ARG A 55 11.59 -6.74 -6.61
C ARG A 55 11.66 -5.23 -6.61
N VAL A 56 12.78 -4.67 -6.21
CA VAL A 56 13.05 -3.23 -6.34
C VAL A 56 13.01 -2.85 -7.82
N GLY A 57 12.31 -1.77 -8.12
CA GLY A 57 12.12 -1.33 -9.50
C GLY A 57 10.89 -1.92 -10.16
N GLY A 58 10.27 -2.92 -9.53
CA GLY A 58 8.98 -3.44 -10.00
C GLY A 58 7.85 -2.50 -9.66
N HIS A 59 6.64 -2.88 -10.04
CA HIS A 59 5.44 -2.06 -9.84
C HIS A 59 4.35 -2.87 -9.16
N ILE A 60 3.38 -2.14 -8.57
CA ILE A 60 2.07 -2.72 -8.29
C ILE A 60 1.16 -2.20 -9.39
N TYR A 61 0.44 -3.10 -10.04
CA TYR A 61 -0.46 -2.70 -11.12
C TYR A 61 -1.77 -3.45 -11.05
N ASP A 62 -2.80 -2.78 -11.57
CA ASP A 62 -4.12 -3.37 -11.78
C ASP A 62 -4.24 -3.72 -13.26
N ARG A 63 -4.77 -4.90 -13.55
CA ARG A 63 -5.05 -5.28 -14.93
C ARG A 63 -6.55 -5.43 -15.11
N GLY A 64 -7.07 -4.79 -16.15
CA GLY A 64 -8.49 -4.82 -16.46
C GLY A 64 -8.84 -5.95 -17.42
N GLU A 65 -10.14 -6.09 -17.67
CA GLU A 65 -10.68 -7.17 -18.54
C GLU A 65 -10.11 -7.10 -19.95
N SER A 66 -9.84 -5.90 -20.46
CA SER A 66 -9.30 -5.73 -21.82
C SER A 66 -7.81 -5.94 -21.92
N GLY A 67 -7.14 -6.19 -20.79
CA GLY A 67 -5.68 -6.28 -20.73
C GLY A 67 -5.01 -4.96 -20.41
N THR A 68 -5.78 -3.88 -20.25
CA THR A 68 -5.21 -2.58 -19.87
C THR A 68 -4.55 -2.70 -18.49
N VAL A 69 -3.37 -2.10 -18.36
CA VAL A 69 -2.58 -2.15 -17.13
C VAL A 69 -2.39 -0.74 -16.61
N CYS A 70 -2.64 -0.54 -15.31
CA CYS A 70 -2.36 0.72 -14.62
C CYS A 70 -1.35 0.46 -13.52
N ARG A 71 -0.12 0.97 -13.69
CA ARG A 71 0.96 0.87 -12.70
C ARG A 71 0.86 2.06 -11.77
N TRP A 72 0.28 1.82 -10.59
CA TRP A 72 -0.02 2.92 -9.67
C TRP A 72 0.95 3.01 -8.49
N ALA A 73 1.94 2.13 -8.42
CA ALA A 73 2.96 2.17 -7.38
C ALA A 73 4.26 1.55 -7.89
N ARG A 74 5.38 2.02 -7.34
CA ARG A 74 6.71 1.48 -7.61
C ARG A 74 7.24 0.83 -6.35
N VAL A 75 7.90 -0.31 -6.49
CA VAL A 75 8.54 -0.98 -5.36
C VAL A 75 9.89 -0.31 -5.12
N LEU A 76 10.04 0.36 -3.99
CA LEU A 76 11.23 1.12 -3.64
C LEU A 76 12.19 0.31 -2.78
N VAL A 77 11.66 -0.53 -1.89
CA VAL A 77 12.44 -1.43 -1.03
C VAL A 77 11.73 -2.76 -0.96
N PHE A 78 12.50 -3.83 -1.08
CA PHE A 78 11.96 -5.18 -0.97
C PHE A 78 12.97 -6.03 -0.20
N GLU A 79 12.74 -6.18 1.11
CA GLU A 79 13.65 -6.87 2.02
C GLU A 79 12.91 -7.94 2.81
N PRO A 80 12.62 -9.09 2.16
CA PRO A 80 11.94 -10.18 2.87
C PRO A 80 12.76 -10.68 4.04
N PRO A 81 12.12 -11.02 5.15
CA PRO A 81 10.70 -10.92 5.42
C PRO A 81 10.33 -9.70 6.28
N ARG A 82 11.13 -8.64 6.23
CA ARG A 82 11.04 -7.57 7.21
C ARG A 82 10.48 -6.26 6.69
N ARG A 83 10.68 -5.91 5.41
CA ARG A 83 10.39 -4.54 4.99
C ARG A 83 10.00 -4.46 3.53
N PHE A 84 8.96 -3.67 3.26
CA PHE A 84 8.42 -3.47 1.93
C PHE A 84 8.00 -2.01 1.82
N VAL A 85 8.58 -1.27 0.87
CA VAL A 85 8.28 0.16 0.69
C VAL A 85 7.86 0.38 -0.75
N ILE A 86 6.75 1.08 -0.92
CA ILE A 86 6.25 1.46 -2.25
C ILE A 86 6.02 2.95 -2.32
N SER A 87 6.01 3.48 -3.55
CA SER A 87 5.52 4.83 -3.81
C SER A 87 4.01 4.78 -3.95
N TRP A 88 3.36 5.92 -3.69
CA TRP A 88 1.93 6.07 -3.93
C TRP A 88 1.80 7.04 -5.11
N ASP A 89 1.66 6.49 -6.31
CA ASP A 89 1.66 7.27 -7.53
C ASP A 89 0.24 7.64 -7.95
N ILE A 90 -0.55 8.08 -6.98
CA ILE A 90 -1.93 8.50 -7.20
C ILE A 90 -2.07 9.93 -6.69
N SER A 91 -2.51 10.83 -7.56
CA SER A 91 -2.59 12.26 -7.27
C SER A 91 -3.77 12.60 -6.36
N PRO A 92 -3.80 13.84 -5.80
CA PRO A 92 -4.94 14.28 -5.00
C PRO A 92 -6.28 14.30 -5.75
N THR A 93 -6.25 14.29 -7.08
CA THR A 93 -7.47 14.19 -7.89
C THR A 93 -7.77 12.74 -8.26
N TRP A 94 -7.09 11.79 -7.63
CA TRP A 94 -7.30 10.35 -7.82
C TRP A 94 -7.03 9.92 -9.26
N GLN A 95 -5.98 10.49 -9.83
CA GLN A 95 -5.47 10.14 -11.15
C GLN A 95 -4.02 9.68 -11.02
N LEU A 96 -3.53 8.97 -12.03
CA LEU A 96 -2.15 8.49 -12.00
C LEU A 96 -1.19 9.68 -11.97
N GLU A 97 -0.28 9.67 -10.99
CA GLU A 97 0.77 10.67 -10.88
C GLU A 97 1.98 10.21 -11.67
N THR A 98 2.43 11.04 -12.63
CA THR A 98 3.55 10.68 -13.49
C THR A 98 4.88 11.28 -13.04
N ASP A 99 4.85 12.21 -12.08
CA ASP A 99 6.06 12.85 -11.56
C ASP A 99 6.49 12.13 -10.27
N PRO A 100 7.62 11.39 -10.30
CA PRO A 100 8.05 10.63 -9.11
C PRO A 100 8.30 11.50 -7.88
N SER A 101 8.65 12.77 -8.08
CA SER A 101 8.93 13.66 -6.94
C SER A 101 7.66 14.07 -6.20
N ARG A 102 6.50 13.81 -6.79
CA ARG A 102 5.20 14.16 -6.21
C ARG A 102 4.50 12.95 -5.60
N ALA A 103 5.21 11.86 -5.41
CA ALA A 103 4.65 10.65 -4.82
C ALA A 103 5.01 10.56 -3.34
N SER A 104 4.05 10.13 -2.53
CA SER A 104 4.32 9.77 -1.15
C SER A 104 4.83 8.33 -1.09
N GLU A 105 5.13 7.86 0.13
CA GLU A 105 5.69 6.52 0.33
C GLU A 105 4.89 5.77 1.38
N VAL A 106 4.77 4.46 1.17
CA VAL A 106 4.16 3.57 2.14
C VAL A 106 5.18 2.53 2.53
N GLU A 107 5.51 2.48 3.82
CA GLU A 107 6.40 1.47 4.36
C GLU A 107 5.60 0.48 5.18
N VAL A 108 5.82 -0.82 4.92
CA VAL A 108 5.22 -1.89 5.72
C VAL A 108 6.36 -2.67 6.34
N SER A 109 6.39 -2.74 7.67
CA SER A 109 7.43 -3.42 8.44
C SER A 109 6.81 -4.63 9.14
N PHE A 110 7.54 -5.74 9.13
CA PHE A 110 7.08 -7.00 9.68
C PHE A 110 8.02 -7.39 10.83
N VAL A 111 7.49 -7.37 12.05
CA VAL A 111 8.28 -7.57 13.26
C VAL A 111 7.84 -8.87 13.94
N ALA A 112 8.73 -9.86 13.97
CA ALA A 112 8.42 -11.12 14.63
C ALA A 112 8.36 -10.88 16.14
N GLU A 113 7.21 -11.11 16.74
CA GLU A 113 7.06 -11.03 18.19
C GLU A 113 7.35 -12.37 18.84
N THR A 114 6.93 -13.44 18.20
CA THR A 114 7.28 -14.80 18.55
C THR A 114 7.49 -15.59 17.26
N SER A 115 7.79 -16.86 17.35
CA SER A 115 7.94 -17.71 16.16
C SER A 115 6.64 -17.83 15.36
N ASP A 116 5.48 -17.57 16.01
CA ASP A 116 4.17 -17.73 15.38
C ASP A 116 3.31 -16.48 15.46
N ARG A 117 3.92 -15.32 15.71
CA ARG A 117 3.18 -14.07 15.82
C ARG A 117 4.02 -12.94 15.28
N THR A 118 3.41 -12.12 14.42
CA THR A 118 4.07 -11.00 13.75
C THR A 118 3.24 -9.73 13.91
N ARG A 119 3.92 -8.63 14.27
CA ARG A 119 3.30 -7.31 14.22
C ARG A 119 3.62 -6.69 12.87
N VAL A 120 2.60 -6.21 12.19
CA VAL A 120 2.71 -5.57 10.88
C VAL A 120 2.40 -4.10 11.07
N GLU A 121 3.38 -3.24 10.76
CA GLU A 121 3.27 -1.80 10.95
C GLU A 121 3.27 -1.13 9.59
N LEU A 122 2.29 -0.27 9.35
CA LEU A 122 2.17 0.47 8.08
C LEU A 122 2.30 1.96 8.37
N GLU A 123 3.16 2.63 7.59
CA GLU A 123 3.29 4.08 7.65
C GLU A 123 3.21 4.65 6.24
N HIS A 124 2.23 5.51 6.01
CA HIS A 124 2.10 6.26 4.77
C HIS A 124 2.58 7.68 5.06
N ARG A 125 3.72 8.05 4.49
CA ARG A 125 4.46 9.25 4.86
C ARG A 125 4.78 10.11 3.64
N HIS A 126 5.25 11.32 3.90
CA HIS A 126 5.62 12.30 2.87
C HIS A 126 4.44 12.68 1.99
N LEU A 127 3.26 12.73 2.59
CA LEU A 127 2.02 13.02 1.88
C LEU A 127 2.02 14.42 1.27
N GLU A 128 2.74 15.35 1.91
CA GLU A 128 2.83 16.72 1.40
C GLU A 128 3.50 16.79 0.01
N ARG A 129 4.21 15.74 -0.41
CA ARG A 129 4.83 15.71 -1.74
C ARG A 129 3.80 15.78 -2.86
N HIS A 130 2.57 15.37 -2.60
CA HIS A 130 1.51 15.43 -3.60
C HIS A 130 1.14 16.85 -4.01
N GLY A 131 1.55 17.85 -3.21
CA GLY A 131 1.28 19.24 -3.53
C GLY A 131 -0.09 19.67 -3.09
N GLU A 132 -0.67 20.63 -3.81
CA GLU A 132 -1.97 21.16 -3.45
C GLU A 132 -3.01 20.06 -3.39
N GLY A 133 -3.77 19.99 -2.28
CA GLY A 133 -4.79 18.97 -2.10
C GLY A 133 -4.27 17.70 -1.44
N TRP A 134 -3.02 17.67 -0.99
CA TRP A 134 -2.44 16.47 -0.37
C TRP A 134 -3.24 15.97 0.84
N GLU A 135 -3.94 16.90 1.52
CA GLU A 135 -4.74 16.52 2.67
C GLU A 135 -5.87 15.56 2.30
N SER A 136 -6.39 15.65 1.07
CA SER A 136 -7.44 14.73 0.64
C SER A 136 -6.89 13.32 0.44
N VAL A 137 -5.61 13.18 0.07
CA VAL A 137 -4.97 11.87 0.00
C VAL A 137 -4.83 11.31 1.41
N ARG A 138 -4.31 12.11 2.34
CA ARG A 138 -4.18 11.70 3.74
C ARG A 138 -5.50 11.21 4.29
N ASP A 139 -6.55 12.00 4.13
CA ASP A 139 -7.85 11.66 4.68
C ASP A 139 -8.45 10.43 4.02
N GLY A 140 -8.25 10.28 2.72
CA GLY A 140 -8.76 9.14 1.97
C GLY A 140 -8.10 7.83 2.38
N VAL A 141 -6.77 7.83 2.55
CA VAL A 141 -6.07 6.60 2.91
C VAL A 141 -6.27 6.25 4.39
N ALA A 142 -6.57 7.24 5.23
CA ALA A 142 -6.83 7.02 6.66
C ALA A 142 -8.29 6.65 6.94
N ASP A 143 -9.18 6.86 5.97
CA ASP A 143 -10.59 6.55 6.10
C ASP A 143 -10.80 5.06 6.38
N PRO A 144 -11.92 4.67 7.04
CA PRO A 144 -12.22 3.25 7.23
C PRO A 144 -12.23 2.41 5.94
N GLY A 145 -12.46 3.03 4.78
CA GLY A 145 -12.36 2.35 3.49
C GLY A 145 -10.96 2.37 2.89
N GLY A 146 -9.99 3.03 3.53
CA GLY A 146 -8.60 3.08 3.09
C GLY A 146 -7.77 1.99 3.75
N TRP A 147 -6.59 2.36 4.27
CA TRP A 147 -5.67 1.39 4.89
C TRP A 147 -6.31 0.54 5.99
N PRO A 148 -7.21 1.06 6.84
CA PRO A 148 -7.87 0.20 7.82
C PRO A 148 -8.59 -1.00 7.19
N LEU A 149 -9.28 -0.79 6.06
CA LEU A 149 -9.95 -1.89 5.37
C LEU A 149 -8.93 -2.86 4.75
N TYR A 150 -7.86 -2.33 4.18
CA TYR A 150 -6.81 -3.16 3.58
C TYR A 150 -6.19 -4.08 4.63
N LEU A 151 -5.91 -3.53 5.82
CA LEU A 151 -5.33 -4.33 6.89
C LEU A 151 -6.31 -5.34 7.44
N GLN A 152 -7.60 -5.00 7.50
CA GLN A 152 -8.63 -5.95 7.91
C GLN A 152 -8.68 -7.13 6.94
N ARG A 153 -8.67 -6.86 5.63
CA ARG A 153 -8.69 -7.91 4.63
C ARG A 153 -7.42 -8.75 4.66
N TYR A 154 -6.29 -8.11 4.96
CA TYR A 154 -5.03 -8.81 5.12
C TYR A 154 -5.11 -9.84 6.24
N VAL A 155 -5.64 -9.43 7.40
CA VAL A 155 -5.81 -10.35 8.52
C VAL A 155 -6.73 -11.49 8.13
N GLU A 156 -7.79 -11.21 7.39
CA GLU A 156 -8.74 -12.24 6.93
C GLU A 156 -8.07 -13.20 5.92
N ALA A 157 -7.19 -12.68 5.06
CA ALA A 157 -6.50 -13.51 4.08
C ALA A 157 -5.53 -14.48 4.72
N ILE A 158 -4.96 -14.10 5.85
CA ILE A 158 -4.08 -14.99 6.61
C ILE A 158 -4.87 -16.15 7.23
N GLY A 159 -6.10 -15.88 7.55
CA GLY A 159 -7.00 -16.90 8.01
C GLY A 159 -6.98 -17.14 9.45
#